data_4cd62dc69622337e8ceeb1f28a6b5a33
#
_entry.id   4cd62dc69622337e8ceeb1f28a6b5a33
#
_cell.length_a   1.000
_cell.length_b   1.000
_cell.length_c   1.000
_cell.angle_alpha   90.00
_cell.angle_beta   90.00
_cell.angle_gamma   90.00
#
_symmetry.space_group_name_H-M   'P 1'
#
loop_
_entity.id
_entity.type
_entity.pdbx_description
1 polymer ?
#
loop_
_entity_poly.entity_id
_entity_poly.type
_entity_poly.pdbx_seq_one_letter_code
_entity_poly.pdbx_strand_id
1 'polypeptide(L)'
;MKLPEIIDLHMHTTVSDGTDTPEEIIEKVRDAGIEMFAVTDHDAVDGAVRINTMTESAPEGQMPVFVKGVEFSCQDELGKYHILGYGYDENSSSLRETVKKSHDYRMSKVMDRIDFLKDRFGFTFKQEDIDEIFRNANPGKPHISKMMIKNWLLKKRSV
;
A
#
# COMPACT_ATOMS: atom_id res chain seq x y z
N MET A 1 -21.39 -26.63 1.13
CA MET A 1 -20.29 -25.75 0.75
C MET A 1 -19.08 -26.14 1.60
N LYS A 2 -17.97 -26.57 0.99
CA LYS A 2 -16.74 -26.87 1.75
C LYS A 2 -16.11 -25.54 2.15
N LEU A 3 -15.67 -25.39 3.39
CA LEU A 3 -14.91 -24.21 3.83
C LEU A 3 -13.50 -24.27 3.25
N PRO A 4 -12.89 -23.13 2.90
CA PRO A 4 -11.51 -23.08 2.47
C PRO A 4 -10.58 -23.56 3.59
N GLU A 5 -9.55 -24.33 3.22
CA GLU A 5 -8.60 -24.92 4.18
C GLU A 5 -7.30 -24.10 4.26
N ILE A 6 -6.91 -23.47 3.14
CA ILE A 6 -5.69 -22.65 3.06
C ILE A 6 -6.10 -21.21 2.83
N ILE A 7 -5.85 -20.38 3.83
CA ILE A 7 -6.33 -18.99 3.88
C ILE A 7 -5.16 -18.06 4.20
N ASP A 8 -5.01 -16.97 3.44
CA ASP A 8 -4.12 -15.86 3.76
C ASP A 8 -4.88 -14.52 3.60
N LEU A 9 -5.12 -13.83 4.69
CA LEU A 9 -5.90 -12.59 4.71
C LEU A 9 -5.05 -11.33 4.97
N HIS A 10 -3.71 -11.41 4.87
CA HIS A 10 -2.86 -10.27 5.14
C HIS A 10 -1.66 -10.22 4.18
N MET A 11 -1.88 -9.65 3.01
CA MET A 11 -0.85 -9.47 1.98
C MET A 11 -0.79 -8.03 1.50
N HIS A 12 0.39 -7.62 1.04
CA HIS A 12 0.63 -6.30 0.49
C HIS A 12 1.10 -6.38 -0.96
N THR A 13 0.66 -5.41 -1.76
CA THR A 13 1.09 -5.28 -3.15
C THR A 13 2.04 -4.10 -3.32
N THR A 14 2.49 -3.92 -4.57
CA THR A 14 3.22 -2.71 -4.96
C THR A 14 2.40 -1.42 -4.86
N VAL A 15 1.10 -1.48 -4.57
CA VAL A 15 0.27 -0.29 -4.27
C VAL A 15 0.67 0.32 -2.93
N SER A 16 1.13 -0.50 -1.97
CA SER A 16 1.71 0.00 -0.72
C SER A 16 3.20 -0.32 -0.60
N ASP A 17 3.61 -1.23 0.24
CA ASP A 17 5.01 -1.56 0.52
C ASP A 17 5.38 -3.00 0.14
N GLY A 18 4.46 -3.75 -0.46
CA GLY A 18 4.74 -5.04 -1.05
C GLY A 18 5.65 -4.94 -2.30
N THR A 19 6.20 -6.07 -2.71
CA THR A 19 7.11 -6.18 -3.85
C THR A 19 6.40 -6.64 -5.12
N ASP A 20 5.27 -7.30 -4.98
CA ASP A 20 4.52 -7.91 -6.07
C ASP A 20 3.36 -7.01 -6.52
N THR A 21 3.11 -6.97 -7.80
CA THR A 21 1.92 -6.31 -8.34
C THR A 21 0.64 -7.08 -7.97
N PRO A 22 -0.54 -6.46 -8.04
CA PRO A 22 -1.80 -7.18 -7.85
C PRO A 22 -1.93 -8.43 -8.72
N GLU A 23 -1.43 -8.39 -9.96
CA GLU A 23 -1.43 -9.52 -10.90
C GLU A 23 -0.53 -10.65 -10.41
N GLU A 24 0.70 -10.33 -10.01
CA GLU A 24 1.68 -11.29 -9.50
C GLU A 24 1.20 -11.95 -8.20
N ILE A 25 0.48 -11.21 -7.34
CA ILE A 25 -0.15 -11.79 -6.13
C ILE A 25 -1.14 -12.88 -6.51
N ILE A 26 -2.00 -12.65 -7.51
CA ILE A 26 -2.97 -13.67 -7.96
C ILE A 26 -2.25 -14.94 -8.42
N GLU A 27 -1.19 -14.81 -9.22
CA GLU A 27 -0.40 -15.95 -9.71
C GLU A 27 0.21 -16.72 -8.52
N LYS A 28 0.86 -16.03 -7.59
CA LYS A 28 1.48 -16.64 -6.41
C LYS A 28 0.49 -17.32 -5.48
N VAL A 29 -0.68 -16.73 -5.26
CA VAL A 29 -1.76 -17.30 -4.45
C VAL A 29 -2.25 -18.62 -5.08
N ARG A 30 -2.43 -18.66 -6.39
CA ARG A 30 -2.81 -19.87 -7.12
C ARG A 30 -1.72 -20.95 -7.04
N ASP A 31 -0.48 -20.58 -7.28
CA ASP A 31 0.66 -21.51 -7.23
C ASP A 31 0.88 -22.08 -5.83
N ALA A 32 0.60 -21.30 -4.80
CA ALA A 32 0.65 -21.74 -3.40
C ALA A 32 -0.56 -22.57 -2.96
N GLY A 33 -1.58 -22.71 -3.82
CA GLY A 33 -2.80 -23.46 -3.48
C GLY A 33 -3.68 -22.77 -2.42
N ILE A 34 -3.55 -21.45 -2.27
CA ILE A 34 -4.39 -20.68 -1.33
C ILE A 34 -5.80 -20.62 -1.90
N GLU A 35 -6.79 -21.00 -1.09
CA GLU A 35 -8.20 -21.08 -1.49
C GLU A 35 -8.98 -19.80 -1.19
N MET A 36 -8.54 -19.01 -0.19
CA MET A 36 -9.11 -17.71 0.14
C MET A 36 -8.00 -16.72 0.51
N PHE A 37 -8.08 -15.49 0.00
CA PHE A 37 -7.06 -14.48 0.29
C PHE A 37 -7.63 -13.08 0.36
N ALA A 38 -6.86 -12.17 1.00
CA ALA A 38 -7.11 -10.75 0.97
C ALA A 38 -5.79 -9.98 0.73
N VAL A 39 -5.91 -8.86 0.04
CA VAL A 39 -4.86 -7.83 -0.03
C VAL A 39 -5.28 -6.69 0.87
N THR A 40 -4.36 -6.27 1.73
CA THR A 40 -4.56 -5.28 2.79
C THR A 40 -3.51 -4.18 2.70
N ASP A 41 -3.38 -3.57 1.53
CA ASP A 41 -2.41 -2.49 1.30
C ASP A 41 -2.57 -1.36 2.33
N HIS A 42 -1.44 -0.82 2.79
CA HIS A 42 -1.42 0.25 3.78
C HIS A 42 -2.10 1.52 3.28
N ASP A 43 -3.18 1.94 3.94
CA ASP A 43 -3.95 3.16 3.69
C ASP A 43 -4.36 3.35 2.21
N ALA A 44 -4.50 2.25 1.48
CA ALA A 44 -4.82 2.22 0.07
C ALA A 44 -5.75 1.05 -0.26
N VAL A 45 -6.65 1.26 -1.20
CA VAL A 45 -7.64 0.25 -1.62
C VAL A 45 -7.50 -0.15 -3.09
N ASP A 46 -6.67 0.57 -3.86
CA ASP A 46 -6.57 0.40 -5.31
C ASP A 46 -6.10 -1.01 -5.70
N GLY A 47 -5.16 -1.60 -4.93
CA GLY A 47 -4.70 -2.97 -5.14
C GLY A 47 -5.82 -4.00 -5.00
N ALA A 48 -6.57 -3.88 -3.91
CA ALA A 48 -7.71 -4.75 -3.64
C ALA A 48 -8.85 -4.58 -4.67
N VAL A 49 -9.16 -3.34 -5.07
CA VAL A 49 -10.17 -3.06 -6.12
C VAL A 49 -9.75 -3.67 -7.45
N ARG A 50 -8.47 -3.55 -7.81
CA ARG A 50 -7.93 -4.12 -9.05
C ARG A 50 -8.02 -5.65 -9.07
N ILE A 51 -7.64 -6.32 -7.96
CA ILE A 51 -7.77 -7.77 -7.83
C ILE A 51 -9.25 -8.19 -7.87
N ASN A 52 -10.13 -7.46 -7.19
CA ASN A 52 -11.57 -7.75 -7.19
C ASN A 52 -12.12 -7.74 -8.63
N THR A 53 -11.78 -6.75 -9.43
CA THR A 53 -12.18 -6.67 -10.84
C THR A 53 -11.67 -7.86 -11.66
N MET A 54 -10.44 -8.31 -11.43
CA MET A 54 -9.87 -9.46 -12.13
C MET A 54 -10.55 -10.78 -11.70
N THR A 55 -10.82 -10.96 -10.42
CA THR A 55 -11.46 -12.18 -9.90
C THR A 55 -12.92 -12.27 -10.32
N GLU A 56 -13.67 -11.16 -10.33
CA GLU A 56 -15.06 -11.12 -10.83
C GLU A 56 -15.17 -11.36 -12.32
N SER A 57 -14.14 -11.02 -13.08
CA SER A 57 -14.11 -11.24 -14.55
C SER A 57 -13.69 -12.65 -14.93
N ALA A 58 -13.18 -13.44 -13.99
CA ALA A 58 -12.75 -14.81 -14.26
C ALA A 58 -13.93 -15.79 -14.25
N PRO A 59 -13.88 -16.89 -15.02
CA PRO A 59 -14.88 -17.93 -14.94
C PRO A 59 -15.00 -18.51 -13.52
N GLU A 60 -16.23 -18.90 -13.15
CA GLU A 60 -16.53 -19.47 -11.83
C GLU A 60 -15.63 -20.67 -11.50
N GLY A 61 -15.07 -20.68 -10.30
CA GLY A 61 -14.21 -21.75 -9.79
C GLY A 61 -12.77 -21.76 -10.32
N GLN A 62 -12.38 -20.78 -11.14
CA GLN A 62 -11.00 -20.69 -11.64
C GLN A 62 -10.08 -19.84 -10.76
N MET A 63 -10.66 -19.07 -9.86
CA MET A 63 -9.92 -18.16 -8.96
C MET A 63 -10.18 -18.51 -7.51
N PRO A 64 -9.18 -18.34 -6.63
CA PRO A 64 -9.39 -18.35 -5.19
C PRO A 64 -10.42 -17.30 -4.77
N VAL A 65 -11.07 -17.53 -3.63
CA VAL A 65 -12.02 -16.56 -3.06
C VAL A 65 -11.24 -15.32 -2.62
N PHE A 66 -11.56 -14.17 -3.20
CA PHE A 66 -10.95 -12.90 -2.82
C PHE A 66 -11.82 -12.10 -1.87
N VAL A 67 -11.21 -11.54 -0.83
CA VAL A 67 -11.85 -10.62 0.11
C VAL A 67 -11.12 -9.28 0.03
N LYS A 68 -11.83 -8.20 -0.32
CA LYS A 68 -11.26 -6.85 -0.29
C LYS A 68 -10.80 -6.50 1.12
N GLY A 69 -9.53 -6.12 1.28
CA GLY A 69 -8.93 -5.73 2.54
C GLY A 69 -8.21 -4.39 2.45
N VAL A 70 -7.96 -3.79 3.59
CA VAL A 70 -7.15 -2.59 3.77
C VAL A 70 -6.51 -2.62 5.15
N GLU A 71 -5.28 -2.12 5.28
CA GLU A 71 -4.61 -1.94 6.56
C GLU A 71 -4.44 -0.44 6.86
N PHE A 72 -5.24 0.07 7.79
CA PHE A 72 -5.14 1.47 8.21
C PHE A 72 -4.04 1.67 9.25
N SER A 73 -3.16 2.64 8.98
CA SER A 73 -2.18 3.12 9.95
C SER A 73 -2.85 4.07 10.92
N CYS A 74 -2.96 3.66 12.18
CA CYS A 74 -3.63 4.41 13.24
C CYS A 74 -2.64 4.88 14.30
N GLN A 75 -2.99 5.97 14.99
CA GLN A 75 -2.24 6.48 16.12
C GLN A 75 -3.19 7.15 17.12
N ASP A 76 -2.99 6.86 18.39
CA ASP A 76 -3.63 7.54 19.50
C ASP A 76 -2.61 7.87 20.63
N GLU A 77 -3.09 8.18 21.81
CA GLU A 77 -2.26 8.49 22.98
C GLU A 77 -1.45 7.29 23.48
N LEU A 78 -1.89 6.07 23.20
CA LEU A 78 -1.25 4.83 23.63
C LEU A 78 -0.15 4.38 22.66
N GLY A 79 -0.20 4.81 21.39
CA GLY A 79 0.82 4.46 20.41
C GLY A 79 0.36 4.41 18.97
N LYS A 80 1.13 3.67 18.18
CA LYS A 80 0.86 3.40 16.77
C LYS A 80 0.47 1.94 16.60
N TYR A 81 -0.55 1.70 15.80
CA TYR A 81 -1.07 0.36 15.51
C TYR A 81 -1.68 0.32 14.12
N HIS A 82 -1.92 -0.87 13.63
CA HIS A 82 -2.59 -1.07 12.36
C HIS A 82 -3.93 -1.76 12.58
N ILE A 83 -4.92 -1.35 11.82
CA ILE A 83 -6.28 -1.94 11.84
C ILE A 83 -6.56 -2.51 10.47
N LEU A 84 -6.84 -3.80 10.43
CA LEU A 84 -7.27 -4.48 9.22
C LEU A 84 -8.79 -4.34 9.06
N GLY A 85 -9.23 -3.86 7.90
CA GLY A 85 -10.61 -3.77 7.50
C GLY A 85 -10.89 -4.68 6.31
N TYR A 86 -12.02 -5.38 6.30
CA TYR A 86 -12.40 -6.30 5.23
C TYR A 86 -13.83 -6.09 4.75
N GLY A 87 -14.10 -6.45 3.49
CA GLY A 87 -15.44 -6.49 2.93
C GLY A 87 -16.11 -5.11 2.82
N TYR A 88 -15.34 -4.06 2.70
CA TYR A 88 -15.85 -2.68 2.57
C TYR A 88 -16.53 -2.42 1.22
N ASP A 89 -17.42 -1.44 1.19
CA ASP A 89 -17.91 -0.84 -0.04
C ASP A 89 -16.88 0.20 -0.54
N GLU A 90 -16.25 -0.06 -1.66
CA GLU A 90 -15.27 0.84 -2.30
C GLU A 90 -15.86 2.19 -2.75
N ASN A 91 -17.19 2.26 -2.88
CA ASN A 91 -17.91 3.48 -3.23
C ASN A 91 -18.27 4.34 -2.01
N SER A 92 -18.06 3.83 -0.80
CA SER A 92 -18.30 4.56 0.44
C SER A 92 -17.51 5.86 0.48
N SER A 93 -18.20 6.98 0.67
CA SER A 93 -17.58 8.30 0.82
C SER A 93 -16.68 8.37 2.05
N SER A 94 -17.06 7.71 3.14
CA SER A 94 -16.29 7.66 4.39
C SER A 94 -14.96 6.93 4.18
N LEU A 95 -14.97 5.82 3.43
CA LEU A 95 -13.75 5.08 3.09
C LEU A 95 -12.80 5.96 2.26
N ARG A 96 -13.32 6.56 1.19
CA ARG A 96 -12.52 7.43 0.29
C ARG A 96 -11.93 8.63 1.04
N GLU A 97 -12.70 9.24 1.93
CA GLU A 97 -12.22 10.34 2.77
C GLU A 97 -11.12 9.88 3.73
N THR A 98 -11.27 8.70 4.35
CA THR A 98 -10.27 8.13 5.25
C THR A 98 -8.98 7.81 4.50
N VAL A 99 -9.04 7.14 3.36
CA VAL A 99 -7.87 6.86 2.50
C VAL A 99 -7.17 8.15 2.10
N LYS A 100 -7.93 9.17 1.66
CA LYS A 100 -7.37 10.47 1.32
C LYS A 100 -6.67 11.14 2.50
N LYS A 101 -7.28 11.17 3.68
CA LYS A 101 -6.68 11.72 4.90
C LYS A 101 -5.38 11.00 5.28
N SER A 102 -5.36 9.68 5.20
CA SER A 102 -4.17 8.87 5.46
C SER A 102 -3.06 9.17 4.46
N HIS A 103 -3.39 9.31 3.18
CA HIS A 103 -2.43 9.73 2.15
C HIS A 103 -1.85 11.12 2.44
N ASP A 104 -2.70 12.12 2.70
CA ASP A 104 -2.28 13.49 2.98
C ASP A 104 -1.38 13.55 4.24
N TYR A 105 -1.71 12.76 5.28
CA TYR A 105 -0.87 12.62 6.47
C TYR A 105 0.50 12.01 6.15
N ARG A 106 0.57 10.97 5.31
CA ARG A 106 1.85 10.38 4.90
C ARG A 106 2.71 11.38 4.11
N MET A 107 2.10 12.16 3.22
CA MET A 107 2.77 13.23 2.49
C MET A 107 3.40 14.23 3.45
N SER A 108 2.64 14.73 4.44
CA SER A 108 3.17 15.66 5.43
C SER A 108 4.34 15.07 6.21
N LYS A 109 4.27 13.79 6.58
CA LYS A 109 5.35 13.11 7.30
C LYS A 109 6.64 12.96 6.49
N VAL A 110 6.56 12.85 5.18
CA VAL A 110 7.76 12.86 4.31
C VAL A 110 8.35 14.27 4.27
N MET A 111 7.51 15.31 4.15
CA MET A 111 7.99 16.69 4.18
C MET A 111 8.63 17.06 5.53
N ASP A 112 8.01 16.68 6.66
CA ASP A 112 8.58 16.85 8.00
C ASP A 112 10.01 16.25 8.10
N ARG A 113 10.20 15.06 7.48
CA ARG A 113 11.52 14.40 7.48
C ARG A 113 12.54 15.09 6.59
N ILE A 114 12.11 15.59 5.43
CA ILE A 114 12.96 16.40 4.54
C ILE A 114 13.41 17.66 5.27
N ASP A 115 12.50 18.36 5.93
CA ASP A 115 12.82 19.56 6.69
C ASP A 115 13.73 19.25 7.89
N PHE A 116 13.48 18.17 8.63
CA PHE A 116 14.38 17.69 9.68
C PHE A 116 15.82 17.44 9.16
N LEU A 117 15.94 16.83 7.97
CA LEU A 117 17.26 16.59 7.37
C LEU A 117 17.97 17.89 6.94
N LYS A 118 17.21 18.86 6.43
CA LYS A 118 17.74 20.21 6.13
C LYS A 118 18.26 20.87 7.40
N ASP A 119 17.41 20.96 8.42
CA ASP A 119 17.69 21.74 9.62
C ASP A 119 18.78 21.10 10.49
N ARG A 120 18.74 19.77 10.64
CA ARG A 120 19.62 19.06 11.58
C ARG A 120 20.96 18.66 10.98
N PHE A 121 20.99 18.40 9.68
CA PHE A 121 22.17 17.83 9.01
C PHE A 121 22.67 18.65 7.83
N GLY A 122 22.03 19.79 7.54
CA GLY A 122 22.46 20.70 6.46
C GLY A 122 22.25 20.12 5.05
N PHE A 123 21.38 19.11 4.88
CA PHE A 123 21.04 18.60 3.55
C PHE A 123 20.33 19.66 2.74
N THR A 124 20.66 19.74 1.47
CA THR A 124 19.97 20.61 0.52
C THR A 124 19.09 19.77 -0.40
N PHE A 125 17.80 20.10 -0.44
CA PHE A 125 16.83 19.50 -1.37
C PHE A 125 16.28 20.62 -2.25
N LYS A 126 16.52 20.53 -3.55
CA LYS A 126 15.85 21.36 -4.54
C LYS A 126 14.43 20.83 -4.77
N GLN A 127 13.57 21.62 -5.37
CA GLN A 127 12.22 21.17 -5.73
C GLN A 127 12.26 19.92 -6.63
N GLU A 128 13.21 19.88 -7.56
CA GLU A 128 13.43 18.74 -8.45
C GLU A 128 13.76 17.43 -7.68
N ASP A 129 14.52 17.52 -6.59
CA ASP A 129 14.86 16.40 -5.72
C ASP A 129 13.62 15.87 -4.98
N ILE A 130 12.80 16.79 -4.50
CA ILE A 130 11.53 16.47 -3.84
C ILE A 130 10.58 15.81 -4.85
N ASP A 131 10.46 16.36 -6.04
CA ASP A 131 9.64 15.79 -7.11
C ASP A 131 10.17 14.41 -7.56
N GLU A 132 11.50 14.19 -7.55
CA GLU A 132 12.09 12.89 -7.82
C GLU A 132 11.76 11.88 -6.72
N ILE A 133 11.84 12.27 -5.45
CA ILE A 133 11.47 11.43 -4.31
C ILE A 133 10.02 10.98 -4.46
N PHE A 134 9.11 11.90 -4.79
CA PHE A 134 7.69 11.57 -4.96
C PHE A 134 7.36 10.84 -6.27
N ARG A 135 8.08 11.08 -7.36
CA ARG A 135 7.93 10.34 -8.63
C ARG A 135 8.44 8.90 -8.57
N ASN A 136 9.52 8.69 -7.83
CA ASN A 136 10.06 7.35 -7.58
C ASN A 136 9.25 6.57 -6.53
N ALA A 137 8.30 7.23 -5.85
CA ALA A 137 7.10 6.59 -5.39
C ALA A 137 6.29 6.23 -6.65
N ASN A 138 6.50 5.07 -7.18
CA ASN A 138 5.88 4.49 -8.37
C ASN A 138 4.63 5.23 -8.85
N PRO A 139 4.51 5.63 -10.13
CA PRO A 139 3.25 6.17 -10.66
C PRO A 139 2.15 5.14 -10.38
N GLY A 140 1.18 5.50 -9.54
CA GLY A 140 0.15 4.58 -9.05
C GLY A 140 0.42 3.97 -7.67
N LYS A 141 1.52 4.32 -6.98
CA LYS A 141 1.70 3.98 -5.58
C LYS A 141 1.34 5.16 -4.69
N PRO A 142 0.20 5.12 -3.98
CA PRO A 142 -0.10 6.12 -2.97
C PRO A 142 0.80 5.99 -1.73
N HIS A 143 1.60 4.92 -1.65
CA HIS A 143 2.43 4.65 -0.47
C HIS A 143 3.72 5.43 -0.47
N ILE A 144 3.71 6.54 0.25
CA ILE A 144 4.88 7.39 0.48
C ILE A 144 5.53 6.99 1.81
N SER A 145 6.77 6.51 1.77
CA SER A 145 7.46 6.00 2.95
C SER A 145 8.82 6.66 3.18
N LYS A 146 9.32 6.51 4.42
CA LYS A 146 10.70 6.92 4.78
C LYS A 146 11.78 6.27 3.90
N MET A 147 11.48 5.09 3.32
CA MET A 147 12.41 4.36 2.45
C MET A 147 12.72 5.13 1.17
N MET A 148 11.79 5.95 0.68
CA MET A 148 11.99 6.75 -0.53
C MET A 148 13.11 7.78 -0.34
N ILE A 149 13.10 8.49 0.79
CA ILE A 149 14.16 9.43 1.14
C ILE A 149 15.49 8.68 1.29
N LYS A 150 15.50 7.54 1.98
CA LYS A 150 16.69 6.70 2.13
C LYS A 150 17.25 6.27 0.77
N ASN A 151 16.42 5.76 -0.11
CA ASN A 151 16.83 5.29 -1.44
C ASN A 151 17.36 6.44 -2.29
N TRP A 152 16.73 7.60 -2.24
CA TRP A 152 17.22 8.81 -2.92
C TRP A 152 18.59 9.24 -2.39
N LEU A 153 18.79 9.29 -1.06
CA LEU A 153 20.07 9.63 -0.43
C LEU A 153 21.19 8.63 -0.81
N LEU A 154 20.90 7.34 -0.86
CA LEU A 154 21.86 6.33 -1.26
C LEU A 154 22.29 6.49 -2.72
N LYS A 155 21.34 6.79 -3.61
CA LYS A 155 21.61 7.05 -5.04
C LYS A 155 22.51 8.27 -5.24
N LYS A 156 22.29 9.35 -4.48
CA LYS A 156 23.11 10.58 -4.53
C LYS A 156 24.52 10.39 -3.96
N ARG A 157 24.76 9.41 -3.09
CA ARG A 157 26.10 9.08 -2.56
C ARG A 157 26.97 8.32 -3.55
N SER A 158 26.41 7.75 -4.60
CA SER A 158 27.09 6.93 -5.61
C SER A 158 27.53 7.75 -6.83
N VAL A 159 27.42 9.07 -6.77
CA VAL A 159 27.90 10.08 -7.73
C VAL A 159 28.85 11.01 -7.00
#